data_5bccbded9009a9f6c8098ce83bd54b88
#
_entry.id   5bccbded9009a9f6c8098ce83bd54b88
#
_cell.length_a   1.000
_cell.length_b   1.000
_cell.length_c   1.000
_cell.angle_alpha   90.00
_cell.angle_beta   90.00
_cell.angle_gamma   90.00
#
_symmetry.space_group_name_H-M   'P 1'
#
loop_
_entity.id
_entity.type
_entity.pdbx_description
1 polymer ?
#
loop_
_entity_poly.entity_id
_entity_poly.type
_entity_poly.pdbx_seq_one_letter_code
_entity_poly.pdbx_strand_id
1 'polypeptide(L)'
;MKIAFTVYNLAFVSNWIERLMPYWENCEIVIFHIANLQGQKEPAIEGVKSYDVSSRSYSEIIDIIEHERIDLWINFNFRSLFELFFQRICALQNIKSVYLEHGFFSQNTLHFKTQKAQKNIWETVNRQLNFWKKYIGVLYHAKKRLQEWRILQQVYFKNNFKYSPFDYYFIFSQREYSLLSNVFPLDESNTSLIGYPIFSSEKDKKEATSAGLKMNGEVLYVHQPFILDGYATISYEEEKKYFLDLEKQLLKKYKRLIVLLHPRENLSTYIKRFADTQIDIIQSPNNYSCFTDKSLIIGHYSTALLYALYFEKPTIILNYPSVKNDPIFQECFPTVEDMENICTIDFQIDINKKIPFAGKENTYEHIA
;
A
#
# COMPACT_ATOMS: atom_id res chain seq x y z
N MET A 1 -20.60 -14.41 -10.93
CA MET A 1 -20.45 -13.59 -9.69
C MET A 1 -19.97 -12.19 -10.07
N LYS A 2 -20.47 -11.17 -9.42
CA LYS A 2 -20.03 -9.79 -9.67
C LYS A 2 -19.36 -9.21 -8.44
N ILE A 3 -18.09 -8.78 -8.60
CA ILE A 3 -17.22 -8.33 -7.52
C ILE A 3 -16.98 -6.84 -7.64
N ALA A 4 -17.24 -6.09 -6.56
CA ALA A 4 -16.95 -4.67 -6.51
C ALA A 4 -15.70 -4.37 -5.68
N PHE A 5 -14.97 -3.34 -6.09
CA PHE A 5 -13.84 -2.77 -5.35
C PHE A 5 -14.08 -1.31 -5.02
N THR A 6 -13.69 -0.92 -3.81
CA THR A 6 -13.61 0.49 -3.41
C THR A 6 -12.16 0.92 -3.36
N VAL A 7 -11.80 1.95 -4.15
CA VAL A 7 -10.41 2.37 -4.26
C VAL A 7 -10.25 3.89 -4.36
N TYR A 8 -9.19 4.39 -3.76
CA TYR A 8 -8.74 5.77 -3.96
C TYR A 8 -7.88 5.93 -5.20
N ASN A 9 -7.00 4.98 -5.43
CA ASN A 9 -6.01 5.01 -6.51
C ASN A 9 -6.22 3.83 -7.44
N LEU A 10 -6.64 4.11 -8.66
CA LEU A 10 -6.92 3.09 -9.68
C LEU A 10 -5.66 2.33 -10.11
N ALA A 11 -4.51 2.98 -10.18
CA ALA A 11 -3.26 2.31 -10.53
C ALA A 11 -2.85 1.22 -9.53
N PHE A 12 -3.22 1.40 -8.25
CA PHE A 12 -2.99 0.40 -7.23
C PHE A 12 -3.88 -0.84 -7.44
N VAL A 13 -5.18 -0.63 -7.69
CA VAL A 13 -6.12 -1.74 -7.83
C VAL A 13 -5.95 -2.50 -9.14
N SER A 14 -5.50 -1.82 -10.22
CA SER A 14 -5.26 -2.51 -11.50
C SER A 14 -4.27 -3.65 -11.35
N ASN A 15 -3.18 -3.44 -10.63
CA ASN A 15 -2.20 -4.49 -10.37
C ASN A 15 -2.79 -5.71 -9.61
N TRP A 16 -3.70 -5.49 -8.66
CA TRP A 16 -4.40 -6.57 -7.98
C TRP A 16 -5.38 -7.29 -8.90
N ILE A 17 -6.17 -6.54 -9.65
CA ILE A 17 -7.16 -7.09 -10.59
C ILE A 17 -6.48 -7.92 -11.67
N GLU A 18 -5.45 -7.39 -12.34
CA GLU A 18 -4.70 -8.11 -13.37
C GLU A 18 -4.15 -9.46 -12.88
N ARG A 19 -3.78 -9.54 -11.60
CA ARG A 19 -3.27 -10.78 -11.00
C ARG A 19 -4.36 -11.73 -10.52
N LEU A 20 -5.54 -11.23 -10.16
CA LEU A 20 -6.68 -12.02 -9.71
C LEU A 20 -7.57 -12.50 -10.87
N MET A 21 -7.68 -11.72 -11.95
CA MET A 21 -8.52 -12.06 -13.12
C MET A 21 -8.30 -13.46 -13.66
N PRO A 22 -7.08 -14.01 -13.78
CA PRO A 22 -6.87 -15.37 -14.26
C PRO A 22 -7.56 -16.46 -13.42
N TYR A 23 -7.85 -16.17 -12.16
CA TYR A 23 -8.52 -17.10 -11.24
C TYR A 23 -10.03 -16.85 -11.14
N TRP A 24 -10.51 -15.75 -11.72
CA TRP A 24 -11.92 -15.31 -11.66
C TRP A 24 -12.60 -15.39 -13.04
N GLU A 25 -12.42 -16.53 -13.74
CA GLU A 25 -12.85 -16.74 -15.13
C GLU A 25 -14.32 -16.35 -15.42
N ASN A 26 -15.20 -16.43 -14.43
CA ASN A 26 -16.63 -16.13 -14.58
C ASN A 26 -17.09 -14.95 -13.70
N CYS A 27 -16.17 -14.05 -13.35
CA CYS A 27 -16.49 -12.90 -12.52
C CYS A 27 -16.48 -11.61 -13.35
N GLU A 28 -17.50 -10.79 -13.16
CA GLU A 28 -17.50 -9.41 -13.62
C GLU A 28 -16.93 -8.52 -12.53
N ILE A 29 -16.07 -7.57 -12.89
CA ILE A 29 -15.42 -6.66 -11.94
C ILE A 29 -15.97 -5.24 -12.13
N VAL A 30 -16.29 -4.60 -11.00
CA VAL A 30 -16.77 -3.23 -10.94
C VAL A 30 -15.91 -2.44 -9.94
N ILE A 31 -15.47 -1.25 -10.32
CA ILE A 31 -14.67 -0.39 -9.45
C ILE A 31 -15.43 0.89 -9.12
N PHE A 32 -15.50 1.21 -7.82
CA PHE A 32 -16.00 2.50 -7.34
C PHE A 32 -14.82 3.33 -6.84
N HIS A 33 -14.61 4.51 -7.43
CA HIS A 33 -13.43 5.34 -7.17
C HIS A 33 -13.77 6.82 -7.04
N ILE A 34 -12.75 7.62 -6.68
CA ILE A 34 -12.85 9.07 -6.52
C ILE A 34 -11.74 9.81 -7.29
N ALA A 35 -11.36 9.31 -8.46
CA ALA A 35 -10.26 9.84 -9.25
C ALA A 35 -10.40 11.34 -9.55
N ASN A 36 -11.61 11.79 -9.88
CA ASN A 36 -11.87 13.22 -10.17
C ASN A 36 -11.63 14.13 -8.97
N LEU A 37 -11.89 13.67 -7.73
CA LEU A 37 -11.56 14.45 -6.52
C LEU A 37 -10.05 14.54 -6.28
N GLN A 38 -9.27 13.68 -6.93
CA GLN A 38 -7.81 13.64 -6.81
C GLN A 38 -7.10 14.23 -8.03
N GLY A 39 -7.84 14.72 -9.03
CA GLY A 39 -7.27 15.22 -10.29
C GLY A 39 -6.56 14.13 -11.10
N GLN A 40 -6.88 12.87 -10.87
CA GLN A 40 -6.31 11.72 -11.58
C GLN A 40 -7.13 11.43 -12.83
N LYS A 41 -6.44 11.06 -13.93
CA LYS A 41 -7.11 10.48 -15.09
C LYS A 41 -7.52 9.04 -14.75
N GLU A 42 -8.70 8.65 -15.18
CA GLU A 42 -9.16 7.26 -15.05
C GLU A 42 -8.32 6.36 -15.96
N PRO A 43 -7.50 5.43 -15.44
CA PRO A 43 -6.97 4.37 -16.26
C PRO A 43 -8.12 3.42 -16.61
N ALA A 44 -8.35 3.18 -17.88
CA ALA A 44 -9.23 2.13 -18.32
C ALA A 44 -8.52 0.77 -18.07
N ILE A 45 -9.13 -0.09 -17.29
CA ILE A 45 -8.72 -1.49 -17.18
C ILE A 45 -9.62 -2.27 -18.14
N GLU A 46 -9.03 -2.96 -19.09
CA GLU A 46 -9.79 -3.72 -20.09
C GLU A 46 -10.71 -4.75 -19.43
N GLY A 47 -11.95 -4.79 -19.85
CA GLY A 47 -12.96 -5.70 -19.29
C GLY A 47 -13.51 -5.33 -17.91
N VAL A 48 -13.12 -4.18 -17.33
CA VAL A 48 -13.55 -3.74 -16.00
C VAL A 48 -14.41 -2.50 -16.12
N LYS A 49 -15.59 -2.52 -15.49
CA LYS A 49 -16.43 -1.33 -15.34
C LYS A 49 -15.93 -0.45 -14.19
N SER A 50 -15.89 0.85 -14.39
CA SER A 50 -15.52 1.80 -13.34
C SER A 50 -16.53 2.93 -13.19
N TYR A 51 -16.76 3.36 -11.96
CA TYR A 51 -17.66 4.43 -11.60
C TYR A 51 -16.96 5.45 -10.71
N ASP A 52 -16.78 6.67 -11.23
CA ASP A 52 -16.41 7.79 -10.36
C ASP A 52 -17.62 8.23 -9.54
N VAL A 53 -17.50 8.12 -8.23
CA VAL A 53 -18.58 8.49 -7.29
C VAL A 53 -18.39 9.86 -6.67
N SER A 54 -17.39 10.61 -7.12
CA SER A 54 -17.04 11.93 -6.58
C SER A 54 -18.23 12.90 -6.58
N SER A 55 -18.90 13.01 -7.71
CA SER A 55 -20.03 13.94 -7.92
C SER A 55 -21.42 13.32 -7.71
N ARG A 56 -21.49 11.98 -7.53
CA ARG A 56 -22.79 11.29 -7.42
C ARG A 56 -23.42 11.46 -6.04
N SER A 57 -24.73 11.55 -6.03
CA SER A 57 -25.54 11.51 -4.81
C SER A 57 -25.61 10.11 -4.21
N TYR A 58 -26.14 9.99 -2.99
CA TYR A 58 -26.42 8.71 -2.36
C TYR A 58 -27.34 7.83 -3.23
N SER A 59 -28.46 8.38 -3.72
CA SER A 59 -29.42 7.64 -4.54
C SER A 59 -28.81 7.12 -5.84
N GLU A 60 -28.07 7.96 -6.56
CA GLU A 60 -27.39 7.54 -7.79
C GLU A 60 -26.37 6.40 -7.55
N ILE A 61 -25.69 6.40 -6.41
CA ILE A 61 -24.78 5.31 -6.06
C ILE A 61 -25.56 4.03 -5.77
N ILE A 62 -26.67 4.11 -5.05
CA ILE A 62 -27.54 2.95 -4.78
C ILE A 62 -28.11 2.40 -6.10
N ASP A 63 -28.61 3.25 -6.98
CA ASP A 63 -29.15 2.85 -8.29
C ASP A 63 -28.09 2.08 -9.12
N ILE A 64 -26.82 2.51 -9.08
CA ILE A 64 -25.73 1.81 -9.74
C ILE A 64 -25.51 0.44 -9.09
N ILE A 65 -25.45 0.36 -7.75
CA ILE A 65 -25.21 -0.87 -7.03
C ILE A 65 -26.33 -1.89 -7.30
N GLU A 66 -27.57 -1.46 -7.28
CA GLU A 66 -28.75 -2.28 -7.59
C GLU A 66 -28.75 -2.75 -9.06
N HIS A 67 -28.42 -1.85 -9.99
CA HIS A 67 -28.29 -2.18 -11.40
C HIS A 67 -27.19 -3.21 -11.67
N GLU A 68 -26.03 -3.02 -11.04
CA GLU A 68 -24.89 -3.92 -11.20
C GLU A 68 -25.07 -5.26 -10.47
N ARG A 69 -25.97 -5.36 -9.50
CA ARG A 69 -26.21 -6.61 -8.73
C ARG A 69 -24.94 -7.19 -8.15
N ILE A 70 -24.27 -6.41 -7.32
CA ILE A 70 -23.00 -6.79 -6.71
C ILE A 70 -23.22 -7.94 -5.71
N ASP A 71 -22.47 -9.00 -5.87
CA ASP A 71 -22.49 -10.18 -4.98
C ASP A 71 -21.49 -10.05 -3.84
N LEU A 72 -20.31 -9.48 -4.12
CA LEU A 72 -19.19 -9.38 -3.18
C LEU A 72 -18.52 -8.01 -3.28
N TRP A 73 -18.12 -7.46 -2.16
CA TRP A 73 -17.44 -6.17 -2.08
C TRP A 73 -16.09 -6.28 -1.38
N ILE A 74 -15.01 -5.93 -2.09
CA ILE A 74 -13.63 -5.98 -1.58
C ILE A 74 -13.15 -4.57 -1.24
N ASN A 75 -12.63 -4.43 -0.03
CA ASN A 75 -12.07 -3.20 0.50
C ASN A 75 -10.62 -3.42 0.91
N PHE A 76 -9.75 -2.52 0.50
CA PHE A 76 -8.33 -2.51 0.88
C PHE A 76 -8.06 -1.65 2.12
N ASN A 77 -9.00 -0.79 2.49
CA ASN A 77 -8.88 0.15 3.59
C ASN A 77 -10.16 0.19 4.44
N PHE A 78 -10.07 0.82 5.62
CA PHE A 78 -11.18 0.90 6.57
C PHE A 78 -11.22 2.22 7.37
N ARG A 79 -10.32 3.17 7.07
CA ARG A 79 -10.06 4.33 7.96
C ARG A 79 -10.75 5.62 7.54
N SER A 80 -11.23 5.72 6.33
CA SER A 80 -11.84 6.94 5.85
C SER A 80 -13.35 6.85 5.81
N LEU A 81 -13.96 8.01 5.75
CA LEU A 81 -15.41 8.11 5.59
C LEU A 81 -15.88 7.50 4.24
N PHE A 82 -15.00 7.47 3.24
CA PHE A 82 -15.26 6.84 1.95
C PHE A 82 -15.43 5.32 2.07
N GLU A 83 -14.49 4.65 2.71
CA GLU A 83 -14.57 3.20 2.93
C GLU A 83 -15.73 2.85 3.87
N LEU A 84 -15.90 3.63 4.95
CA LEU A 84 -17.01 3.43 5.87
C LEU A 84 -18.36 3.56 5.16
N PHE A 85 -18.51 4.55 4.27
CA PHE A 85 -19.73 4.74 3.49
C PHE A 85 -20.09 3.48 2.71
N PHE A 86 -19.17 2.92 1.92
CA PHE A 86 -19.44 1.71 1.15
C PHE A 86 -19.65 0.47 2.02
N GLN A 87 -18.90 0.32 3.07
CA GLN A 87 -19.11 -0.77 4.01
C GLN A 87 -20.52 -0.72 4.62
N ARG A 88 -21.01 0.47 4.96
CA ARG A 88 -22.38 0.59 5.49
C ARG A 88 -23.45 0.33 4.43
N ILE A 89 -23.20 0.71 3.17
CA ILE A 89 -24.08 0.32 2.06
C ILE A 89 -24.13 -1.20 1.91
N CYS A 90 -22.99 -1.89 1.94
CA CYS A 90 -22.96 -3.36 1.90
C CYS A 90 -23.84 -3.98 3.00
N ALA A 91 -23.72 -3.48 4.22
CA ALA A 91 -24.54 -3.95 5.34
C ALA A 91 -26.04 -3.65 5.17
N LEU A 92 -26.42 -2.53 4.56
CA LEU A 92 -27.82 -2.18 4.30
C LEU A 92 -28.43 -2.98 3.14
N GLN A 93 -27.63 -3.32 2.15
CA GLN A 93 -28.03 -4.06 0.94
C GLN A 93 -27.81 -5.57 1.05
N ASN A 94 -27.32 -6.07 2.20
CA ASN A 94 -26.92 -7.46 2.42
C ASN A 94 -25.87 -7.98 1.43
N ILE A 95 -24.99 -7.12 0.96
CA ILE A 95 -23.85 -7.49 0.13
C ILE A 95 -22.71 -7.93 1.05
N LYS A 96 -22.12 -9.09 0.77
CA LYS A 96 -20.96 -9.57 1.51
C LYS A 96 -19.76 -8.66 1.33
N SER A 97 -19.07 -8.36 2.42
CA SER A 97 -17.92 -7.46 2.43
C SER A 97 -16.65 -8.15 2.91
N VAL A 98 -15.56 -7.88 2.21
CA VAL A 98 -14.25 -8.45 2.48
C VAL A 98 -13.23 -7.34 2.72
N TYR A 99 -12.43 -7.51 3.76
CA TYR A 99 -11.19 -6.77 3.91
C TYR A 99 -10.05 -7.59 3.28
N LEU A 100 -9.37 -7.00 2.29
CA LEU A 100 -8.18 -7.58 1.69
C LEU A 100 -6.97 -6.71 2.06
N GLU A 101 -6.07 -7.29 2.83
CA GLU A 101 -4.82 -6.63 3.18
C GLU A 101 -4.00 -6.34 1.93
N HIS A 102 -3.39 -5.16 1.85
CA HIS A 102 -2.71 -4.70 0.65
C HIS A 102 -1.28 -4.20 0.89
N GLY A 103 -0.87 -4.17 2.13
CA GLY A 103 0.47 -3.76 2.57
C GLY A 103 0.62 -4.06 4.06
N PHE A 104 1.81 -3.90 4.60
CA PHE A 104 2.02 -4.14 6.02
C PHE A 104 1.13 -3.28 6.89
N PHE A 105 0.47 -3.94 7.81
CA PHE A 105 -0.17 -3.25 8.90
C PHE A 105 0.90 -2.87 9.93
N SER A 106 1.18 -1.60 10.02
CA SER A 106 2.14 -1.05 10.95
C SER A 106 1.42 -0.54 12.21
N GLN A 107 1.92 -0.88 13.38
CA GLN A 107 1.46 -0.25 14.64
C GLN A 107 1.59 1.26 14.56
N ASN A 108 2.63 1.75 13.90
CA ASN A 108 2.82 3.18 13.68
C ASN A 108 1.70 3.79 12.84
N THR A 109 1.12 3.07 11.87
CA THR A 109 -0.01 3.60 11.11
C THR A 109 -1.28 3.79 11.94
N LEU A 110 -1.44 3.12 13.06
CA LEU A 110 -2.52 3.39 14.02
C LEU A 110 -2.27 4.66 14.84
N HIS A 111 -1.01 4.99 15.09
CA HIS A 111 -0.59 6.08 15.98
C HIS A 111 -0.05 7.31 15.27
N PHE A 112 0.15 7.24 13.93
CA PHE A 112 0.52 8.43 13.16
C PHE A 112 -0.60 9.47 13.23
N LYS A 113 -0.54 10.29 14.26
CA LYS A 113 -0.96 11.68 14.10
C LYS A 113 0.04 12.27 13.12
N THR A 114 -0.35 12.27 11.85
CA THR A 114 0.40 12.96 10.80
C THR A 114 0.80 14.32 11.29
N GLN A 115 2.09 14.54 11.50
CA GLN A 115 2.61 15.89 11.45
C GLN A 115 2.07 16.42 10.11
N LYS A 116 1.42 17.57 10.18
CA LYS A 116 0.66 18.13 9.07
C LYS A 116 1.55 18.18 7.82
N ALA A 117 1.48 17.15 6.99
CA ALA A 117 1.87 17.32 5.61
C ALA A 117 1.15 18.58 5.11
N GLN A 118 1.80 19.38 4.31
CA GLN A 118 1.16 20.49 3.58
C GLN A 118 0.17 19.89 2.54
N LYS A 119 -0.68 18.98 2.97
CA LYS A 119 -1.82 18.52 2.19
C LYS A 119 -2.66 19.75 1.95
N ASN A 120 -3.08 19.93 0.71
CA ASN A 120 -4.05 20.93 0.39
C ASN A 120 -5.27 20.71 1.29
N ILE A 121 -5.35 21.52 2.37
CA ILE A 121 -6.36 21.39 3.42
C ILE A 121 -7.74 21.44 2.78
N TRP A 122 -7.90 22.24 1.74
CA TRP A 122 -9.15 22.39 0.99
C TRP A 122 -9.56 21.11 0.26
N GLU A 123 -8.64 20.39 -0.35
CA GLU A 123 -8.91 19.09 -0.98
C GLU A 123 -9.38 18.05 0.06
N THR A 124 -8.70 18.00 1.19
CA THR A 124 -9.07 17.10 2.28
C THR A 124 -10.44 17.45 2.83
N VAL A 125 -10.71 18.73 3.10
CA VAL A 125 -12.00 19.21 3.58
C VAL A 125 -13.11 18.94 2.57
N ASN A 126 -12.90 19.26 1.29
CA ASN A 126 -13.90 19.02 0.24
C ASN A 126 -14.23 17.52 0.10
N ARG A 127 -13.23 16.65 0.15
CA ARG A 127 -13.43 15.20 0.13
C ARG A 127 -14.24 14.72 1.33
N GLN A 128 -13.90 15.18 2.52
CA GLN A 128 -14.64 14.83 3.73
C GLN A 128 -16.09 15.32 3.65
N LEU A 129 -16.32 16.58 3.29
CA LEU A 129 -17.68 17.14 3.14
C LEU A 129 -18.51 16.40 2.09
N ASN A 130 -17.88 15.97 1.00
CA ASN A 130 -18.54 15.18 -0.03
C ASN A 130 -19.10 13.87 0.52
N PHE A 131 -18.28 13.12 1.25
CA PHE A 131 -18.72 11.85 1.84
C PHE A 131 -19.61 12.02 3.07
N TRP A 132 -19.48 13.11 3.83
CA TRP A 132 -20.47 13.46 4.86
C TRP A 132 -21.87 13.60 4.29
N LYS A 133 -22.04 14.33 3.18
CA LYS A 133 -23.33 14.46 2.49
C LYS A 133 -23.91 13.11 2.09
N LYS A 134 -23.07 12.23 1.53
CA LYS A 134 -23.48 10.87 1.15
C LYS A 134 -23.86 10.02 2.36
N TYR A 135 -23.08 10.12 3.46
CA TYR A 135 -23.36 9.37 4.68
C TYR A 135 -24.66 9.79 5.37
N ILE A 136 -25.12 11.03 5.19
CA ILE A 136 -26.45 11.46 5.62
C ILE A 136 -27.52 10.59 4.94
N GLY A 137 -27.34 10.23 3.68
CA GLY A 137 -28.20 9.26 2.99
C GLY A 137 -28.26 7.90 3.69
N VAL A 138 -27.10 7.36 4.11
CA VAL A 138 -27.02 6.13 4.91
C VAL A 138 -27.85 6.26 6.18
N LEU A 139 -27.68 7.36 6.94
CA LEU A 139 -28.44 7.61 8.17
C LEU A 139 -29.95 7.72 7.91
N TYR A 140 -30.33 8.34 6.80
CA TYR A 140 -31.74 8.53 6.45
C TYR A 140 -32.44 7.21 6.11
N HIS A 141 -31.77 6.34 5.34
CA HIS A 141 -32.35 5.08 4.85
C HIS A 141 -32.16 3.90 5.82
N ALA A 142 -31.29 4.04 6.82
CA ALA A 142 -31.06 2.97 7.80
C ALA A 142 -32.28 2.73 8.69
N LYS A 143 -32.67 1.46 8.84
CA LYS A 143 -33.74 1.05 9.78
C LYS A 143 -33.40 1.40 11.23
N LYS A 144 -32.11 1.35 11.60
CA LYS A 144 -31.60 1.61 12.95
C LYS A 144 -30.67 2.84 12.96
N ARG A 145 -31.22 4.01 12.68
CA ARG A 145 -30.48 5.28 12.55
C ARG A 145 -29.53 5.58 13.72
N LEU A 146 -29.94 5.33 14.95
CA LEU A 146 -29.12 5.53 16.13
C LEU A 146 -27.91 4.59 16.17
N GLN A 147 -28.06 3.38 15.66
CA GLN A 147 -26.95 2.43 15.57
C GLN A 147 -25.93 2.92 14.52
N GLU A 148 -26.40 3.35 13.33
CA GLU A 148 -25.53 3.89 12.29
C GLU A 148 -24.80 5.16 12.77
N TRP A 149 -25.48 6.01 13.49
CA TRP A 149 -24.85 7.18 14.10
C TRP A 149 -23.76 6.79 15.12
N ARG A 150 -24.00 5.78 15.95
CA ARG A 150 -23.00 5.24 16.90
C ARG A 150 -21.81 4.64 16.17
N ILE A 151 -22.04 3.89 15.08
CA ILE A 151 -20.96 3.33 14.25
C ILE A 151 -20.10 4.47 13.69
N LEU A 152 -20.72 5.48 13.10
CA LEU A 152 -20.02 6.65 12.58
C LEU A 152 -19.19 7.34 13.67
N GLN A 153 -19.76 7.55 14.87
CA GLN A 153 -19.04 8.15 15.99
C GLN A 153 -17.83 7.29 16.42
N GLN A 154 -18.01 5.99 16.51
CA GLN A 154 -16.94 5.10 16.95
C GLN A 154 -15.83 5.01 15.91
N VAL A 155 -16.16 4.81 14.66
CA VAL A 155 -15.17 4.63 13.59
C VAL A 155 -14.49 5.95 13.24
N TYR A 156 -15.27 6.99 12.95
CA TYR A 156 -14.71 8.22 12.40
C TYR A 156 -14.06 9.12 13.46
N PHE A 157 -14.68 9.25 14.65
CA PHE A 157 -14.17 10.15 15.69
C PHE A 157 -13.29 9.45 16.71
N LYS A 158 -13.55 8.17 17.02
CA LYS A 158 -12.82 7.41 18.06
C LYS A 158 -11.85 6.39 17.51
N ASN A 159 -11.75 6.23 16.17
CA ASN A 159 -10.92 5.20 15.52
C ASN A 159 -11.15 3.77 16.08
N ASN A 160 -12.39 3.45 16.42
CA ASN A 160 -12.77 2.14 16.92
C ASN A 160 -13.52 1.37 15.83
N PHE A 161 -12.83 0.49 15.14
CA PHE A 161 -13.34 -0.24 13.97
C PHE A 161 -14.12 -1.50 14.30
N LYS A 162 -14.25 -1.87 15.58
CA LYS A 162 -15.07 -3.02 16.02
C LYS A 162 -16.56 -2.86 15.72
N TYR A 163 -17.02 -1.65 15.49
CA TYR A 163 -18.39 -1.35 15.08
C TYR A 163 -18.61 -1.40 13.56
N SER A 164 -17.56 -1.61 12.79
CA SER A 164 -17.59 -1.63 11.33
C SER A 164 -16.83 -2.85 10.79
N PRO A 165 -17.20 -4.09 11.22
CA PRO A 165 -16.52 -5.30 10.78
C PRO A 165 -16.91 -5.64 9.34
N PHE A 166 -15.99 -6.24 8.63
CA PHE A 166 -16.26 -6.94 7.38
C PHE A 166 -16.79 -8.35 7.67
N ASP A 167 -17.43 -8.98 6.69
CA ASP A 167 -17.86 -10.37 6.82
C ASP A 167 -16.65 -11.31 6.82
N TYR A 168 -15.61 -11.01 6.01
CA TYR A 168 -14.40 -11.81 5.88
C TYR A 168 -13.14 -10.93 5.82
N TYR A 169 -12.01 -11.56 6.19
CA TYR A 169 -10.70 -10.92 6.23
C TYR A 169 -9.66 -11.80 5.54
N PHE A 170 -9.00 -11.27 4.52
CA PHE A 170 -7.80 -11.84 3.95
C PHE A 170 -6.58 -11.08 4.46
N ILE A 171 -5.77 -11.75 5.25
CA ILE A 171 -4.64 -11.19 5.99
C ILE A 171 -3.37 -11.91 5.57
N PHE A 172 -2.26 -11.20 5.45
CA PHE A 172 -1.03 -11.78 4.92
C PHE A 172 -0.40 -12.81 5.84
N SER A 173 -0.30 -12.53 7.13
CA SER A 173 0.41 -13.42 8.05
C SER A 173 -0.17 -13.42 9.46
N GLN A 174 0.32 -14.35 10.27
CA GLN A 174 -0.04 -14.43 11.68
C GLN A 174 0.35 -13.17 12.48
N ARG A 175 1.41 -12.47 12.05
CA ARG A 175 1.80 -11.20 12.66
C ARG A 175 0.73 -10.13 12.44
N GLU A 176 0.32 -9.93 11.20
CA GLU A 176 -0.73 -8.98 10.84
C GLU A 176 -2.06 -9.34 11.49
N TYR A 177 -2.40 -10.64 11.56
CA TYR A 177 -3.55 -11.13 12.32
C TYR A 177 -3.50 -10.66 13.78
N SER A 178 -2.37 -10.84 14.45
CA SER A 178 -2.19 -10.43 15.85
C SER A 178 -2.32 -8.91 16.04
N LEU A 179 -1.87 -8.12 15.08
CA LEU A 179 -2.00 -6.66 15.10
C LEU A 179 -3.44 -6.22 14.83
N LEU A 180 -4.07 -6.81 13.81
CA LEU A 180 -5.43 -6.44 13.38
C LEU A 180 -6.50 -6.93 14.35
N SER A 181 -6.27 -8.01 15.11
CA SER A 181 -7.20 -8.49 16.14
C SER A 181 -7.46 -7.47 17.26
N ASN A 182 -6.53 -6.53 17.46
CA ASN A 182 -6.76 -5.39 18.37
C ASN A 182 -7.69 -4.33 17.78
N VAL A 183 -7.90 -4.37 16.46
CA VAL A 183 -8.69 -3.39 15.70
C VAL A 183 -10.05 -3.96 15.32
N PHE A 184 -10.07 -5.16 14.76
CA PHE A 184 -11.25 -5.86 14.30
C PHE A 184 -11.61 -7.07 15.20
N PRO A 185 -12.88 -7.49 15.23
CA PRO A 185 -13.28 -8.76 15.85
C PRO A 185 -12.93 -9.94 14.92
N LEU A 186 -11.65 -10.27 14.81
CA LEU A 186 -11.15 -11.38 14.00
C LEU A 186 -11.32 -12.70 14.74
N ASP A 187 -11.72 -13.74 14.01
CA ASP A 187 -11.69 -15.13 14.44
C ASP A 187 -11.33 -16.05 13.25
N GLU A 188 -11.07 -17.33 13.53
CA GLU A 188 -10.66 -18.29 12.51
C GLU A 188 -11.76 -18.57 11.47
N SER A 189 -13.03 -18.37 11.82
CA SER A 189 -14.16 -18.63 10.91
C SER A 189 -14.34 -17.54 9.87
N ASN A 190 -13.84 -16.33 10.13
CA ASN A 190 -13.97 -15.19 9.22
C ASN A 190 -12.63 -14.66 8.70
N THR A 191 -11.53 -15.37 8.97
CA THR A 191 -10.19 -14.90 8.59
C THR A 191 -9.40 -15.99 7.88
N SER A 192 -8.79 -15.61 6.75
CA SER A 192 -7.85 -16.47 6.03
C SER A 192 -6.47 -15.80 5.98
N LEU A 193 -5.45 -16.59 6.32
CA LEU A 193 -4.06 -16.17 6.16
C LEU A 193 -3.59 -16.55 4.75
N ILE A 194 -3.43 -15.54 3.89
CA ILE A 194 -3.20 -15.72 2.46
C ILE A 194 -1.72 -15.66 2.05
N GLY A 195 -0.84 -15.26 2.96
CA GLY A 195 0.56 -14.97 2.64
C GLY A 195 0.74 -13.64 1.92
N TYR A 196 1.98 -13.17 1.86
CA TYR A 196 2.29 -11.95 1.12
C TYR A 196 2.43 -12.28 -0.37
N PRO A 197 1.70 -11.62 -1.26
CA PRO A 197 1.58 -12.03 -2.67
C PRO A 197 2.89 -12.14 -3.45
N ILE A 198 3.91 -11.38 -3.05
CA ILE A 198 5.23 -11.43 -3.67
C ILE A 198 5.90 -12.80 -3.51
N PHE A 199 5.63 -13.51 -2.40
CA PHE A 199 6.26 -14.81 -2.13
C PHE A 199 5.53 -15.99 -2.80
N SER A 200 4.40 -15.73 -3.46
CA SER A 200 3.56 -16.76 -4.09
C SER A 200 3.66 -16.83 -5.61
N SER A 201 4.31 -15.85 -6.25
CA SER A 201 4.41 -15.81 -7.72
C SER A 201 5.51 -16.72 -8.25
N GLU A 202 5.13 -17.81 -8.93
CA GLU A 202 6.08 -18.68 -9.62
C GLU A 202 6.88 -17.98 -10.74
N LYS A 203 6.27 -16.98 -11.39
CA LYS A 203 6.95 -16.18 -12.41
C LYS A 203 8.08 -15.40 -11.81
N ASP A 204 7.82 -14.76 -10.69
CA ASP A 204 8.84 -13.98 -9.96
C ASP A 204 9.94 -14.90 -9.40
N LYS A 205 9.60 -16.14 -8.96
CA LYS A 205 10.58 -17.16 -8.55
C LYS A 205 11.52 -17.55 -9.70
N LYS A 206 10.98 -17.76 -10.91
CA LYS A 206 11.80 -18.09 -12.09
C LYS A 206 12.70 -16.94 -12.51
N GLU A 207 12.21 -15.72 -12.48
CA GLU A 207 13.02 -14.52 -12.74
C GLU A 207 14.12 -14.33 -11.70
N ALA A 208 13.82 -14.53 -10.41
CA ALA A 208 14.79 -14.48 -9.33
C ALA A 208 15.91 -15.51 -9.47
N THR A 209 15.55 -16.77 -9.82
CA THR A 209 16.53 -17.86 -10.00
C THR A 209 17.34 -17.71 -11.27
N SER A 210 16.75 -17.21 -12.37
CA SER A 210 17.44 -17.02 -13.65
C SER A 210 18.35 -15.78 -13.65
N ALA A 211 18.04 -14.76 -12.87
CA ALA A 211 18.87 -13.57 -12.74
C ALA A 211 20.23 -13.83 -12.07
N GLY A 212 20.42 -15.02 -11.48
CA GLY A 212 21.66 -15.49 -10.86
C GLY A 212 22.33 -14.39 -10.02
N LEU A 213 23.15 -14.75 -9.07
CA LEU A 213 23.86 -13.86 -8.14
C LEU A 213 24.85 -12.85 -8.79
N LYS A 214 24.60 -12.43 -10.04
CA LYS A 214 25.44 -11.41 -10.68
C LYS A 214 25.14 -10.04 -10.07
N MET A 215 25.92 -9.71 -9.07
CA MET A 215 25.95 -8.36 -8.52
C MET A 215 26.69 -7.46 -9.52
N ASN A 216 26.03 -6.40 -9.98
CA ASN A 216 26.59 -5.47 -10.99
C ASN A 216 27.44 -4.35 -10.40
N GLY A 217 27.54 -4.26 -9.08
CA GLY A 217 28.23 -3.19 -8.35
C GLY A 217 27.38 -1.95 -8.12
N GLU A 218 26.09 -1.99 -8.45
CA GLU A 218 25.18 -0.87 -8.26
C GLU A 218 24.45 -0.97 -6.93
N VAL A 219 24.06 0.20 -6.38
CA VAL A 219 23.24 0.31 -5.18
C VAL A 219 21.87 0.87 -5.55
N LEU A 220 20.81 0.21 -5.10
CA LEU A 220 19.43 0.70 -5.24
C LEU A 220 18.96 1.30 -3.93
N TYR A 221 18.62 2.59 -3.95
CA TYR A 221 17.96 3.24 -2.83
C TYR A 221 16.45 3.27 -3.07
N VAL A 222 15.69 2.62 -2.21
CA VAL A 222 14.23 2.59 -2.27
C VAL A 222 13.68 3.80 -1.55
N HIS A 223 13.33 4.82 -2.32
CA HIS A 223 12.87 6.11 -1.81
C HIS A 223 11.49 6.05 -1.17
N GLN A 224 11.33 6.80 -0.10
CA GLN A 224 10.04 7.06 0.54
C GLN A 224 9.68 8.54 0.42
N PRO A 225 8.41 8.88 0.20
CA PRO A 225 7.98 10.26 0.00
C PRO A 225 7.91 11.03 1.33
N PHE A 226 9.05 11.13 2.03
CA PHE A 226 9.13 11.73 3.37
C PHE A 226 8.60 13.15 3.43
N ILE A 227 8.99 13.96 2.44
CA ILE A 227 8.60 15.38 2.35
C ILE A 227 7.12 15.47 1.98
N LEU A 228 6.69 14.72 0.96
CA LEU A 228 5.31 14.70 0.51
C LEU A 228 4.33 14.22 1.60
N ASP A 229 4.74 13.25 2.40
CA ASP A 229 3.94 12.68 3.48
C ASP A 229 4.11 13.41 4.81
N GLY A 230 5.07 14.32 4.90
CA GLY A 230 5.38 15.06 6.14
C GLY A 230 5.95 14.17 7.25
N TYR A 231 6.61 13.06 6.89
CA TYR A 231 7.27 12.18 7.86
C TYR A 231 8.63 12.69 8.31
N ALA A 232 9.27 13.53 7.51
CA ALA A 232 10.51 14.17 7.86
C ALA A 232 10.39 15.68 7.68
N THR A 233 11.04 16.42 8.57
CA THR A 233 11.15 17.88 8.53
C THR A 233 12.38 18.31 7.74
N ILE A 234 12.61 17.71 6.59
CA ILE A 234 13.71 18.05 5.69
C ILE A 234 13.17 18.78 4.45
N SER A 235 13.95 19.71 3.94
CA SER A 235 13.69 20.36 2.67
C SER A 235 14.17 19.50 1.50
N TYR A 236 13.72 19.82 0.30
CA TYR A 236 14.23 19.17 -0.91
C TYR A 236 15.72 19.40 -1.17
N GLU A 237 16.28 20.51 -0.70
CA GLU A 237 17.71 20.78 -0.81
C GLU A 237 18.52 19.94 0.18
N GLU A 238 18.01 19.75 1.39
CA GLU A 238 18.61 18.85 2.38
C GLU A 238 18.54 17.39 1.91
N GLU A 239 17.45 16.99 1.27
CA GLU A 239 17.32 15.67 0.66
C GLU A 239 18.35 15.48 -0.46
N LYS A 240 18.51 16.48 -1.37
CA LYS A 240 19.54 16.42 -2.42
C LYS A 240 20.93 16.28 -1.81
N LYS A 241 21.26 17.09 -0.82
CA LYS A 241 22.55 17.02 -0.12
C LYS A 241 22.75 15.63 0.51
N TYR A 242 21.72 15.09 1.15
CA TYR A 242 21.76 13.74 1.71
C TYR A 242 22.12 12.68 0.67
N PHE A 243 21.48 12.71 -0.51
CA PHE A 243 21.81 11.77 -1.58
C PHE A 243 23.22 11.94 -2.13
N LEU A 244 23.72 13.16 -2.23
CA LEU A 244 25.10 13.40 -2.65
C LEU A 244 26.12 12.89 -1.62
N ASP A 245 25.86 13.08 -0.34
CA ASP A 245 26.70 12.58 0.73
C ASP A 245 26.68 11.04 0.77
N LEU A 246 25.50 10.43 0.58
CA LEU A 246 25.32 8.99 0.47
C LEU A 246 26.08 8.42 -0.73
N GLU A 247 25.93 9.00 -1.91
CA GLU A 247 26.63 8.62 -3.13
C GLU A 247 28.13 8.63 -2.92
N LYS A 248 28.67 9.72 -2.35
CA LYS A 248 30.11 9.85 -2.05
C LYS A 248 30.64 8.71 -1.15
N GLN A 249 29.86 8.26 -0.17
CA GLN A 249 30.24 7.14 0.67
C GLN A 249 30.18 5.82 -0.12
N LEU A 250 29.13 5.61 -0.88
CA LEU A 250 28.91 4.38 -1.63
C LEU A 250 29.93 4.16 -2.75
N LEU A 251 30.36 5.23 -3.43
CA LEU A 251 31.35 5.16 -4.51
C LEU A 251 32.73 4.68 -4.03
N LYS A 252 32.99 4.57 -2.73
CA LYS A 252 34.20 3.93 -2.19
C LYS A 252 34.23 2.41 -2.42
N LYS A 253 33.07 1.78 -2.60
CA LYS A 253 32.92 0.31 -2.73
C LYS A 253 32.06 -0.09 -3.94
N TYR A 254 31.14 0.75 -4.36
CA TYR A 254 30.15 0.47 -5.40
C TYR A 254 30.32 1.39 -6.60
N LYS A 255 29.72 1.06 -7.73
CA LYS A 255 29.90 1.79 -8.99
C LYS A 255 29.02 3.03 -9.11
N ARG A 256 27.77 2.94 -8.63
CA ARG A 256 26.82 4.08 -8.68
C ARG A 256 25.63 3.85 -7.75
N LEU A 257 24.93 4.96 -7.49
CA LEU A 257 23.67 5.00 -6.76
C LEU A 257 22.51 5.21 -7.74
N ILE A 258 21.48 4.37 -7.60
CA ILE A 258 20.20 4.48 -8.31
C ILE A 258 19.12 4.73 -7.27
N VAL A 259 18.30 5.75 -7.45
CA VAL A 259 17.18 6.08 -6.57
C VAL A 259 15.88 5.63 -7.24
N LEU A 260 15.22 4.64 -6.65
CA LEU A 260 13.90 4.19 -7.04
C LEU A 260 12.85 5.04 -6.33
N LEU A 261 12.25 5.98 -7.05
CA LEU A 261 11.24 6.88 -6.51
C LEU A 261 9.94 6.14 -6.19
N HIS A 262 9.32 6.59 -5.12
CA HIS A 262 7.96 6.15 -4.80
C HIS A 262 6.98 6.59 -5.91
N PRO A 263 5.95 5.76 -6.29
CA PRO A 263 5.00 6.08 -7.38
C PRO A 263 4.23 7.40 -7.21
N ARG A 264 4.10 7.91 -5.99
CA ARG A 264 3.45 9.20 -5.71
C ARG A 264 4.32 10.43 -5.95
N GLU A 265 5.64 10.23 -6.13
CA GLU A 265 6.58 11.32 -6.41
C GLU A 265 6.58 11.68 -7.89
N ASN A 266 6.94 12.91 -8.20
CA ASN A 266 7.01 13.38 -9.58
C ASN A 266 8.40 13.14 -10.17
N LEU A 267 8.53 12.15 -11.05
CA LEU A 267 9.77 11.73 -11.68
C LEU A 267 10.47 12.89 -12.40
N SER A 268 9.74 13.69 -13.18
CA SER A 268 10.34 14.80 -13.97
C SER A 268 10.94 15.89 -13.07
N THR A 269 10.36 16.11 -11.91
CA THR A 269 10.87 17.04 -10.90
C THR A 269 12.18 16.54 -10.30
N TYR A 270 12.25 15.25 -9.97
CA TYR A 270 13.47 14.65 -9.43
C TYR A 270 14.60 14.59 -10.48
N ILE A 271 14.32 14.17 -11.71
CA ILE A 271 15.32 14.18 -12.79
C ILE A 271 15.92 15.59 -12.97
N LYS A 272 15.08 16.64 -13.00
CA LYS A 272 15.59 18.02 -13.11
C LYS A 272 16.46 18.42 -11.92
N ARG A 273 16.08 18.02 -10.70
CA ARG A 273 16.80 18.35 -9.48
C ARG A 273 18.18 17.70 -9.41
N PHE A 274 18.31 16.48 -9.95
CA PHE A 274 19.54 15.71 -9.93
C PHE A 274 20.30 15.70 -11.26
N ALA A 275 19.92 16.57 -12.23
CA ALA A 275 20.52 16.62 -13.56
C ALA A 275 22.04 16.93 -13.57
N ASP A 276 22.54 17.56 -12.51
CA ASP A 276 23.95 17.91 -12.30
C ASP A 276 24.74 16.87 -11.48
N THR A 277 24.17 15.70 -11.25
CA THR A 277 24.74 14.61 -10.45
C THR A 277 24.93 13.34 -11.27
N GLN A 278 25.61 12.32 -10.71
CA GLN A 278 25.73 10.98 -11.30
C GLN A 278 24.66 10.00 -10.76
N ILE A 279 23.73 10.49 -9.95
CA ILE A 279 22.65 9.70 -9.38
C ILE A 279 21.58 9.43 -10.43
N ASP A 280 21.31 8.16 -10.71
CA ASP A 280 20.22 7.79 -11.58
C ASP A 280 18.89 7.80 -10.82
N ILE A 281 17.91 8.48 -11.38
CA ILE A 281 16.54 8.51 -10.83
C ILE A 281 15.63 7.66 -11.71
N ILE A 282 15.04 6.64 -11.13
CA ILE A 282 14.08 5.76 -11.82
C ILE A 282 12.75 5.71 -11.07
N GLN A 283 11.70 5.37 -11.78
CA GLN A 283 10.40 5.07 -11.19
C GLN A 283 9.82 3.86 -11.90
N SER A 284 9.48 2.82 -11.14
CA SER A 284 8.95 1.59 -11.69
C SER A 284 7.84 1.05 -10.77
N PRO A 285 6.60 1.51 -10.95
CA PRO A 285 5.52 1.19 -10.01
C PRO A 285 5.15 -0.30 -9.96
N ASN A 286 5.43 -1.06 -11.03
CA ASN A 286 4.97 -2.45 -11.17
C ASN A 286 6.07 -3.44 -11.58
N ASN A 287 7.30 -3.00 -11.75
CA ASN A 287 8.41 -3.86 -12.15
C ASN A 287 9.53 -3.83 -11.13
N TYR A 288 9.67 -4.90 -10.38
CA TYR A 288 10.71 -5.06 -9.36
C TYR A 288 11.96 -5.79 -9.86
N SER A 289 12.08 -6.02 -11.18
CA SER A 289 13.30 -6.58 -11.78
C SER A 289 14.54 -5.72 -11.50
N CYS A 290 14.34 -4.42 -11.22
CA CYS A 290 15.42 -3.53 -10.82
C CYS A 290 16.11 -3.92 -9.51
N PHE A 291 15.57 -4.87 -8.73
CA PHE A 291 16.20 -5.40 -7.53
C PHE A 291 17.17 -6.54 -7.82
N THR A 292 16.98 -7.30 -8.91
CA THR A 292 17.58 -8.62 -9.10
C THR A 292 19.08 -8.62 -9.30
N ASP A 293 19.67 -7.55 -9.85
CA ASP A 293 21.09 -7.45 -10.17
C ASP A 293 21.88 -6.53 -9.23
N LYS A 294 21.23 -5.95 -8.22
CA LYS A 294 21.87 -4.97 -7.33
C LYS A 294 22.79 -5.61 -6.30
N SER A 295 23.87 -4.91 -6.02
CA SER A 295 24.88 -5.34 -5.04
C SER A 295 24.52 -4.95 -3.60
N LEU A 296 23.72 -3.91 -3.45
CA LEU A 296 23.17 -3.45 -2.18
C LEU A 296 21.83 -2.77 -2.41
N ILE A 297 20.91 -3.00 -1.51
CA ILE A 297 19.63 -2.27 -1.46
C ILE A 297 19.58 -1.47 -0.16
N ILE A 298 19.17 -0.23 -0.26
CA ILE A 298 19.05 0.68 0.88
C ILE A 298 17.61 1.16 0.95
N GLY A 299 17.04 1.25 2.13
CA GLY A 299 15.72 1.79 2.32
C GLY A 299 15.39 2.14 3.75
N HIS A 300 14.12 2.33 4.03
CA HIS A 300 13.60 2.69 5.35
C HIS A 300 12.49 1.74 5.77
N TYR A 301 11.23 2.06 5.46
CA TYR A 301 10.05 1.26 5.84
C TYR A 301 9.16 0.89 4.64
N SER A 302 9.72 0.78 3.46
CA SER A 302 8.97 0.45 2.26
C SER A 302 8.63 -1.03 2.17
N THR A 303 7.38 -1.36 1.87
CA THR A 303 7.00 -2.74 1.53
C THR A 303 7.74 -3.27 0.30
N ALA A 304 8.25 -2.39 -0.56
CA ALA A 304 9.11 -2.76 -1.68
C ALA A 304 10.42 -3.45 -1.23
N LEU A 305 10.89 -3.23 0.01
CA LEU A 305 12.06 -3.93 0.54
C LEU A 305 11.86 -5.44 0.70
N LEU A 306 10.61 -5.91 0.73
CA LEU A 306 10.33 -7.34 0.71
C LEU A 306 10.76 -8.01 -0.60
N TYR A 307 10.79 -7.26 -1.70
CA TYR A 307 11.38 -7.78 -2.95
C TYR A 307 12.87 -8.02 -2.80
N ALA A 308 13.57 -7.18 -2.05
CA ALA A 308 14.97 -7.41 -1.73
C ALA A 308 15.16 -8.71 -0.94
N LEU A 309 14.31 -8.94 0.07
CA LEU A 309 14.30 -10.18 0.84
C LEU A 309 13.94 -11.39 -0.05
N TYR A 310 12.97 -11.24 -0.92
CA TYR A 310 12.56 -12.27 -1.87
C TYR A 310 13.67 -12.66 -2.85
N PHE A 311 14.37 -11.66 -3.41
CA PHE A 311 15.48 -11.86 -4.34
C PHE A 311 16.83 -12.11 -3.63
N GLU A 312 16.82 -12.27 -2.31
CA GLU A 312 18.02 -12.53 -1.49
C GLU A 312 19.13 -11.49 -1.67
N LYS A 313 18.74 -10.22 -1.75
CA LYS A 313 19.70 -9.13 -1.94
C LYS A 313 20.19 -8.54 -0.62
N PRO A 314 21.49 -8.25 -0.51
CA PRO A 314 22.01 -7.47 0.61
C PRO A 314 21.21 -6.20 0.81
N THR A 315 20.65 -6.02 2.00
CA THR A 315 19.73 -4.91 2.26
C THR A 315 20.00 -4.29 3.61
N ILE A 316 19.97 -2.97 3.68
CA ILE A 316 20.10 -2.20 4.92
C ILE A 316 18.96 -1.20 5.06
N ILE A 317 18.63 -0.93 6.31
CA ILE A 317 17.75 0.16 6.70
C ILE A 317 18.60 1.33 7.16
N LEU A 318 18.40 2.51 6.58
CA LEU A 318 19.00 3.73 7.09
C LEU A 318 18.08 4.40 8.10
N ASN A 319 18.67 4.84 9.22
CA ASN A 319 17.95 5.60 10.23
C ASN A 319 18.05 7.13 10.00
N TYR A 320 18.19 7.53 8.75
CA TYR A 320 18.19 8.93 8.33
C TYR A 320 17.29 9.16 7.11
N PRO A 321 16.51 10.23 7.05
CA PRO A 321 16.17 11.12 8.18
C PRO A 321 15.51 10.34 9.31
N SER A 322 15.60 10.82 10.56
CA SER A 322 15.05 10.14 11.76
C SER A 322 13.56 9.89 11.63
N VAL A 323 13.22 8.81 10.95
CA VAL A 323 11.85 8.32 10.76
C VAL A 323 11.72 7.06 11.60
N LYS A 324 10.65 6.96 12.38
CA LYS A 324 10.37 5.72 13.11
C LYS A 324 10.14 4.60 12.11
N ASN A 325 11.12 3.75 11.93
CA ASN A 325 10.98 2.51 11.18
C ASN A 325 10.02 1.57 11.92
N ASP A 326 9.21 0.85 11.17
CA ASP A 326 8.41 -0.23 11.77
C ASP A 326 9.37 -1.34 12.24
N PRO A 327 9.19 -1.88 13.45
CA PRO A 327 10.06 -2.92 14.01
C PRO A 327 10.29 -4.10 13.05
N ILE A 328 9.33 -4.45 12.22
CA ILE A 328 9.48 -5.55 11.27
C ILE A 328 10.64 -5.37 10.28
N PHE A 329 10.89 -4.14 9.84
CA PHE A 329 12.01 -3.89 8.94
C PHE A 329 13.35 -4.03 9.67
N GLN A 330 13.40 -3.63 10.94
CA GLN A 330 14.59 -3.79 11.79
C GLN A 330 14.83 -5.27 12.15
N GLU A 331 13.77 -6.07 12.28
CA GLU A 331 13.88 -7.53 12.46
C GLU A 331 14.40 -8.23 11.20
N CYS A 332 14.03 -7.75 10.01
CA CYS A 332 14.42 -8.35 8.74
C CYS A 332 15.78 -7.90 8.23
N PHE A 333 16.18 -6.66 8.51
CA PHE A 333 17.36 -6.03 7.90
C PHE A 333 18.21 -5.32 8.94
N PRO A 334 19.56 -5.32 8.79
CA PRO A 334 20.42 -4.54 9.64
C PRO A 334 20.12 -3.04 9.48
N THR A 335 20.07 -2.33 10.60
CA THR A 335 19.88 -0.88 10.66
C THR A 335 21.22 -0.17 10.78
N VAL A 336 21.40 0.89 10.01
CA VAL A 336 22.59 1.73 10.00
C VAL A 336 22.24 3.12 10.44
N GLU A 337 22.85 3.57 11.50
CA GLU A 337 22.65 4.91 12.09
C GLU A 337 23.51 5.96 11.39
N ASP A 338 24.69 5.56 10.92
CA ASP A 338 25.68 6.46 10.34
C ASP A 338 26.04 6.02 8.91
N MET A 339 25.94 6.94 7.96
CA MET A 339 26.29 6.68 6.55
C MET A 339 27.74 6.23 6.36
N GLU A 340 28.66 6.66 7.21
CA GLU A 340 30.08 6.29 7.10
C GLU A 340 30.32 4.80 7.26
N ASN A 341 29.42 4.13 8.00
CA ASN A 341 29.50 2.70 8.29
C ASN A 341 28.88 1.81 7.21
N ILE A 342 28.20 2.37 6.19
CA ILE A 342 27.51 1.56 5.17
C ILE A 342 28.45 0.59 4.46
N CYS A 343 29.67 1.02 4.15
CA CYS A 343 30.63 0.20 3.39
C CYS A 343 31.33 -0.86 4.23
N THR A 344 31.22 -0.82 5.56
CA THR A 344 31.91 -1.73 6.50
C THR A 344 31.04 -2.89 6.96
N ILE A 345 29.73 -2.83 6.71
CA ILE A 345 28.80 -3.87 7.16
C ILE A 345 28.99 -5.14 6.34
N ASP A 346 29.15 -6.25 7.03
CA ASP A 346 29.10 -7.58 6.44
C ASP A 346 27.64 -8.04 6.35
N PHE A 347 27.18 -8.29 5.14
CA PHE A 347 25.78 -8.62 4.87
C PHE A 347 25.61 -10.13 4.80
N GLN A 348 25.12 -10.73 5.86
CA GLN A 348 24.58 -12.08 5.81
C GLN A 348 23.07 -12.03 5.61
N ILE A 349 22.61 -12.65 4.52
CA ILE A 349 21.18 -12.76 4.23
C ILE A 349 20.65 -13.95 5.02
N ASP A 350 19.84 -13.68 6.01
CA ASP A 350 19.15 -14.73 6.76
C ASP A 350 17.86 -15.12 6.03
N ILE A 351 17.90 -16.21 5.28
CA ILE A 351 16.77 -16.76 4.52
C ILE A 351 15.58 -17.09 5.45
N ASN A 352 15.84 -17.44 6.70
CA ASN A 352 14.78 -17.78 7.67
C ASN A 352 13.87 -16.56 7.96
N LYS A 353 14.35 -15.35 7.77
CA LYS A 353 13.56 -14.13 7.91
C LYS A 353 12.44 -13.98 6.87
N LYS A 354 12.44 -14.80 5.80
CA LYS A 354 11.32 -14.89 4.84
C LYS A 354 10.11 -15.61 5.39
N ILE A 355 10.30 -16.53 6.34
CA ILE A 355 9.24 -17.41 6.86
C ILE A 355 8.01 -16.66 7.37
N PRO A 356 8.13 -15.54 8.11
CA PRO A 356 6.98 -14.79 8.56
C PRO A 356 6.06 -14.27 7.45
N PHE A 357 6.58 -14.18 6.22
CA PHE A 357 5.88 -13.67 5.04
C PHE A 357 5.49 -14.75 4.05
N ALA A 358 6.04 -15.97 4.21
CA ALA A 358 5.68 -17.11 3.39
C ALA A 358 4.23 -17.50 3.71
N GLY A 359 3.37 -17.36 2.74
CA GLY A 359 2.00 -17.86 2.78
C GLY A 359 1.86 -19.19 2.10
N LYS A 360 0.62 -19.56 1.80
CA LYS A 360 0.30 -20.68 0.92
C LYS A 360 0.89 -20.44 -0.46
N GLU A 361 1.22 -21.49 -1.17
CA GLU A 361 1.99 -21.44 -2.42
C GLU A 361 1.38 -20.55 -3.52
N ASN A 362 0.07 -20.30 -3.48
CA ASN A 362 -0.59 -19.41 -4.41
C ASN A 362 -1.60 -18.50 -3.71
N THR A 363 -1.16 -17.33 -3.27
CA THR A 363 -1.98 -16.33 -2.59
C THR A 363 -3.19 -15.90 -3.44
N TYR A 364 -3.02 -15.72 -4.75
CA TYR A 364 -4.09 -15.24 -5.62
C TYR A 364 -5.17 -16.29 -5.85
N GLU A 365 -4.79 -17.56 -6.03
CA GLU A 365 -5.73 -18.68 -6.11
C GLU A 365 -6.52 -18.85 -4.81
N HIS A 366 -5.89 -18.56 -3.68
CA HIS A 366 -6.54 -18.66 -2.38
C HIS A 366 -7.55 -17.53 -2.09
N ILE A 367 -7.36 -16.37 -2.71
CA ILE A 367 -8.30 -15.25 -2.66
C ILE A 367 -9.49 -15.48 -3.61
N ALA A 368 -9.26 -16.14 -4.74
CA ALA A 368 -10.28 -16.45 -5.73
C ALA A 368 -11.21 -17.57 -5.27
#